data_04c053be14b153e4e928b08131c3be0c
#
_entry.id   04c053be14b153e4e928b08131c3be0c
#
_cell.length_a   1.000
_cell.length_b   1.000
_cell.length_c   1.000
_cell.angle_alpha   90.00
_cell.angle_beta   90.00
_cell.angle_gamma   90.00
#
_symmetry.space_group_name_H-M   'P 1'
#
loop_
_entity.id
_entity.type
_entity.pdbx_description
1 polymer ?
#
loop_
_entity_poly.entity_id
_entity_poly.type
_entity_poly.pdbx_seq_one_letter_code
_entity_poly.pdbx_strand_id
1 'polypeptide(L)'
;MSEAKTYPIPAGFAEQANINAEQYAAMYQRSIDDPDGFWAEQAEEYLTWSKKWDKVSDWSFDKDDVHIRWFEGGEINVTENCLDRHLDTRGDQVAVIWEGDSPDEEKKITYRELHAEVCKFANVLKSRGVKKGDRVSIYMPMIPEAAVAMLACARVGAIHSIVFGGFSPDALRDRIQDAECAVVITADQSMRGGKKVPLKANADKAIAQCDTVTSCIVVKRGGDPVAWNDCDVWYHEAMAEASADCPAEPMSAEDPLFILYTSGSTGKPKGVLHTTGGYLLQAAMTHKTVFDYKDGEVYWCTADVGWITGHSYIVYGPLANGATTLMFEGIPTYPTASRFWDVCAKHDVATFYTAPTAIRMLMGAGDEFVDNSKMPNLRLLGTVGEPINPEAWEWYHHQVGGGKCPIVDTWWQTETGA
;
A
#
# COMPACT_ATOMS: atom_id res chain seq x y z
N MET A 1 14.19 17.35 34.17
CA MET A 1 13.38 16.57 33.19
C MET A 1 11.96 17.02 33.40
N SER A 2 11.30 17.63 32.39
CA SER A 2 9.87 17.91 32.49
C SER A 2 9.14 16.60 32.64
N GLU A 3 8.15 16.51 33.53
CA GLU A 3 7.26 15.35 33.60
C GLU A 3 6.66 15.10 32.21
N ALA A 4 6.68 13.84 31.78
CA ALA A 4 6.09 13.47 30.50
C ALA A 4 4.57 13.74 30.57
N LYS A 5 4.06 14.59 29.70
CA LYS A 5 2.65 14.88 29.60
C LYS A 5 1.92 13.63 29.09
N THR A 6 0.87 13.21 29.79
CA THR A 6 0.05 12.07 29.41
C THR A 6 -1.35 12.54 29.02
N TYR A 7 -1.94 11.83 28.06
CA TYR A 7 -3.30 12.10 27.57
C TYR A 7 -4.19 10.90 27.93
N PRO A 8 -5.35 11.13 28.54
CA PRO A 8 -6.27 10.04 28.87
C PRO A 8 -6.82 9.41 27.58
N ILE A 9 -7.08 8.11 27.66
CA ILE A 9 -7.81 7.41 26.58
C ILE A 9 -9.22 8.05 26.49
N PRO A 10 -9.71 8.43 25.29
CA PRO A 10 -11.03 8.98 25.14
C PRO A 10 -12.12 8.03 25.67
N ALA A 11 -13.12 8.59 26.36
CA ALA A 11 -14.21 7.79 26.91
C ALA A 11 -14.92 6.97 25.83
N GLY A 12 -15.15 5.69 26.11
CA GLY A 12 -15.81 4.75 25.19
C GLY A 12 -14.89 4.19 24.08
N PHE A 13 -13.71 4.76 23.84
CA PHE A 13 -12.83 4.25 22.80
C PHE A 13 -12.34 2.82 23.11
N ALA A 14 -11.83 2.60 24.33
CA ALA A 14 -11.34 1.28 24.75
C ALA A 14 -12.45 0.20 24.79
N GLU A 15 -13.68 0.60 25.10
CA GLU A 15 -14.83 -0.31 25.14
C GLU A 15 -15.24 -0.80 23.74
N GLN A 16 -14.99 0.03 22.73
CA GLN A 16 -15.34 -0.26 21.32
C GLN A 16 -14.15 -0.79 20.52
N ALA A 17 -12.95 -0.81 21.11
CA ALA A 17 -11.74 -1.29 20.43
C ALA A 17 -11.86 -2.77 20.04
N ASN A 18 -11.31 -3.14 18.88
CA ASN A 18 -11.22 -4.53 18.44
C ASN A 18 -10.44 -5.37 19.45
N ILE A 19 -9.41 -4.77 20.06
CA ILE A 19 -8.56 -5.39 21.08
C ILE A 19 -8.39 -4.38 22.22
N ASN A 20 -8.82 -4.75 23.42
CA ASN A 20 -8.57 -3.97 24.65
C ASN A 20 -7.22 -4.35 25.30
N ALA A 21 -6.83 -3.63 26.34
CA ALA A 21 -5.53 -3.85 27.01
C ALA A 21 -5.36 -5.25 27.58
N GLU A 22 -6.42 -5.87 28.12
CA GLU A 22 -6.37 -7.23 28.68
C GLU A 22 -6.17 -8.28 27.56
N GLN A 23 -6.94 -8.13 26.47
CA GLN A 23 -6.81 -8.99 25.29
C GLN A 23 -5.42 -8.85 24.67
N TYR A 24 -4.91 -7.62 24.54
CA TYR A 24 -3.55 -7.39 24.04
C TYR A 24 -2.51 -8.09 24.89
N ALA A 25 -2.57 -7.94 26.22
CA ALA A 25 -1.62 -8.58 27.11
C ALA A 25 -1.66 -10.12 26.99
N ALA A 26 -2.85 -10.71 26.89
CA ALA A 26 -3.03 -12.14 26.71
C ALA A 26 -2.49 -12.62 25.34
N MET A 27 -2.78 -11.90 24.27
CA MET A 27 -2.28 -12.21 22.91
C MET A 27 -0.75 -12.10 22.85
N TYR A 28 -0.20 -11.03 23.43
CA TYR A 28 1.25 -10.83 23.50
C TYR A 28 1.93 -11.96 24.24
N GLN A 29 1.44 -12.30 25.45
CA GLN A 29 2.03 -13.40 26.24
C GLN A 29 1.97 -14.71 25.46
N ARG A 30 0.84 -15.01 24.82
CA ARG A 30 0.66 -16.21 24.02
C ARG A 30 1.60 -16.26 22.80
N SER A 31 1.84 -15.13 22.14
CA SER A 31 2.78 -15.07 21.01
C SER A 31 4.22 -15.39 21.40
N ILE A 32 4.56 -15.27 22.70
CA ILE A 32 5.87 -15.63 23.26
C ILE A 32 5.90 -17.10 23.71
N ASP A 33 4.84 -17.54 24.41
CA ASP A 33 4.80 -18.89 25.02
C ASP A 33 4.52 -20.00 24.00
N ASP A 34 3.72 -19.70 22.97
CA ASP A 34 3.32 -20.64 21.90
C ASP A 34 3.25 -19.90 20.55
N PRO A 35 4.40 -19.49 19.99
CA PRO A 35 4.41 -18.70 18.74
C PRO A 35 3.78 -19.45 17.56
N ASP A 36 4.04 -20.75 17.40
CA ASP A 36 3.46 -21.51 16.28
C ASP A 36 1.94 -21.62 16.39
N GLY A 37 1.41 -21.93 17.59
CA GLY A 37 -0.03 -21.95 17.81
C GLY A 37 -0.68 -20.59 17.62
N PHE A 38 -0.05 -19.52 18.11
CA PHE A 38 -0.54 -18.16 17.95
C PHE A 38 -0.62 -17.75 16.46
N TRP A 39 0.48 -17.92 15.73
CA TRP A 39 0.53 -17.51 14.32
C TRP A 39 -0.33 -18.39 13.41
N ALA A 40 -0.50 -19.69 13.74
CA ALA A 40 -1.45 -20.56 13.05
C ALA A 40 -2.88 -20.03 13.14
N GLU A 41 -3.32 -19.66 14.35
CA GLU A 41 -4.67 -19.10 14.56
C GLU A 41 -4.85 -17.76 13.85
N GLN A 42 -3.85 -16.85 13.95
CA GLN A 42 -3.94 -15.57 13.25
C GLN A 42 -4.02 -15.78 11.72
N ALA A 43 -3.24 -16.72 11.17
CA ALA A 43 -3.27 -17.03 9.75
C ALA A 43 -4.63 -17.62 9.30
N GLU A 44 -5.29 -18.39 10.13
CA GLU A 44 -6.64 -18.91 9.86
C GLU A 44 -7.73 -17.83 10.02
N GLU A 45 -7.56 -16.92 10.96
CA GLU A 45 -8.52 -15.84 11.21
C GLU A 45 -8.50 -14.77 10.11
N TYR A 46 -7.31 -14.32 9.73
CA TYR A 46 -7.15 -13.18 8.82
C TYR A 46 -7.12 -13.57 7.34
N LEU A 47 -6.67 -14.78 7.00
CA LEU A 47 -6.42 -15.17 5.62
C LEU A 47 -7.19 -16.41 5.19
N THR A 48 -7.52 -16.45 3.90
CA THR A 48 -8.06 -17.63 3.22
C THR A 48 -6.93 -18.33 2.49
N TRP A 49 -6.76 -19.61 2.77
CA TRP A 49 -5.72 -20.47 2.22
C TRP A 49 -6.34 -21.47 1.24
N SER A 50 -5.77 -21.63 0.06
CA SER A 50 -6.17 -22.70 -0.87
C SER A 50 -5.67 -24.05 -0.41
N LYS A 51 -4.51 -24.07 0.28
CA LYS A 51 -3.99 -25.24 0.99
C LYS A 51 -3.34 -24.78 2.29
N LYS A 52 -3.70 -25.38 3.42
CA LYS A 52 -3.05 -25.13 4.70
C LYS A 52 -1.61 -25.61 4.68
N TRP A 53 -0.78 -25.02 5.51
CA TRP A 53 0.63 -25.34 5.70
C TRP A 53 0.84 -26.66 6.44
N ASP A 54 2.01 -27.24 6.24
CA ASP A 54 2.47 -28.42 6.97
C ASP A 54 3.25 -28.02 8.24
N LYS A 55 3.94 -26.85 8.21
CA LYS A 55 4.72 -26.29 9.32
C LYS A 55 4.53 -24.78 9.38
N VAL A 56 4.29 -24.22 10.58
CA VAL A 56 4.03 -22.78 10.78
C VAL A 56 5.29 -21.95 10.60
N SER A 57 6.35 -22.33 11.33
CA SER A 57 7.64 -21.64 11.25
C SER A 57 8.81 -22.62 11.20
N ASP A 58 9.83 -22.26 10.44
CA ASP A 58 11.12 -22.94 10.39
C ASP A 58 12.22 -21.90 10.23
N TRP A 59 13.02 -21.72 11.27
CA TRP A 59 14.04 -20.69 11.26
C TRP A 59 15.26 -21.08 12.07
N SER A 60 16.40 -20.58 11.64
CA SER A 60 17.66 -20.68 12.36
C SER A 60 18.49 -19.43 12.15
N PHE A 61 19.16 -18.99 13.21
CA PHE A 61 20.20 -17.95 13.17
C PHE A 61 21.60 -18.54 13.38
N ASP A 62 21.73 -19.87 13.33
CA ASP A 62 23.03 -20.50 13.36
C ASP A 62 23.86 -20.03 12.16
N LYS A 63 25.11 -19.66 12.44
CA LYS A 63 25.97 -18.98 11.46
C LYS A 63 26.16 -19.77 10.14
N ASP A 64 26.05 -21.09 10.20
CA ASP A 64 26.23 -21.99 9.05
C ASP A 64 24.90 -22.46 8.45
N ASP A 65 23.75 -22.06 9.03
CA ASP A 65 22.41 -22.43 8.58
C ASP A 65 21.40 -21.32 8.92
N VAL A 66 21.59 -20.14 8.35
CA VAL A 66 20.65 -19.02 8.51
C VAL A 66 19.50 -19.18 7.53
N HIS A 67 18.30 -19.43 8.05
CA HIS A 67 17.08 -19.47 7.26
C HIS A 67 15.87 -19.01 8.07
N ILE A 68 14.84 -18.50 7.36
CA ILE A 68 13.54 -18.12 7.95
C ILE A 68 12.48 -18.51 6.92
N ARG A 69 11.52 -19.35 7.35
CA ARG A 69 10.37 -19.78 6.55
C ARG A 69 9.11 -19.75 7.38
N TRP A 70 8.03 -19.27 6.76
CA TRP A 70 6.72 -19.22 7.39
C TRP A 70 5.68 -19.95 6.55
N PHE A 71 4.81 -20.72 7.21
CA PHE A 71 3.71 -21.45 6.59
C PHE A 71 4.16 -22.39 5.48
N GLU A 72 5.21 -23.15 5.72
CA GLU A 72 5.81 -24.07 4.75
C GLU A 72 4.80 -25.11 4.27
N GLY A 73 4.70 -25.32 2.95
CA GLY A 73 3.72 -26.19 2.31
C GLY A 73 2.34 -25.55 2.14
N GLY A 74 2.09 -24.36 2.68
CA GLY A 74 0.86 -23.60 2.48
C GLY A 74 0.79 -22.97 1.08
N GLU A 75 -0.43 -22.90 0.52
CA GLU A 75 -0.70 -22.21 -0.74
C GLU A 75 -1.72 -21.09 -0.54
N ILE A 76 -1.39 -19.91 -1.08
CA ILE A 76 -2.17 -18.70 -0.92
C ILE A 76 -1.90 -17.73 -2.07
N ASN A 77 -2.93 -17.09 -2.62
CA ASN A 77 -2.74 -15.95 -3.51
C ASN A 77 -3.24 -14.66 -2.82
N VAL A 78 -2.43 -13.61 -2.92
CA VAL A 78 -2.76 -12.31 -2.31
C VAL A 78 -4.05 -11.74 -2.86
N THR A 79 -4.31 -11.89 -4.17
CA THR A 79 -5.52 -11.33 -4.78
C THR A 79 -6.79 -12.04 -4.37
N GLU A 80 -6.75 -13.34 -4.11
CA GLU A 80 -7.89 -14.06 -3.54
C GLU A 80 -8.29 -13.48 -2.18
N ASN A 81 -7.31 -13.10 -1.39
CA ASN A 81 -7.52 -12.48 -0.08
C ASN A 81 -7.94 -11.02 -0.15
N CYS A 82 -7.41 -10.25 -1.10
CA CYS A 82 -7.73 -8.84 -1.26
C CYS A 82 -9.01 -8.57 -2.06
N LEU A 83 -9.43 -9.49 -2.92
CA LEU A 83 -10.51 -9.27 -3.89
C LEU A 83 -11.55 -10.40 -3.89
N ASP A 84 -11.15 -11.61 -4.32
CA ASP A 84 -12.09 -12.69 -4.67
C ASP A 84 -13.00 -13.06 -3.50
N ARG A 85 -12.47 -13.24 -2.29
CA ARG A 85 -13.24 -13.62 -1.09
C ARG A 85 -14.28 -12.57 -0.67
N HIS A 86 -14.17 -11.34 -1.17
CA HIS A 86 -15.08 -10.25 -0.85
C HIS A 86 -16.22 -10.09 -1.85
N LEU A 87 -16.17 -10.76 -3.02
CA LEU A 87 -17.09 -10.51 -4.12
C LEU A 87 -18.56 -10.86 -3.78
N ASP A 88 -18.79 -11.93 -3.06
CA ASP A 88 -20.14 -12.38 -2.72
C ASP A 88 -20.82 -11.47 -1.69
N THR A 89 -20.06 -10.94 -0.73
CA THR A 89 -20.61 -10.19 0.41
C THR A 89 -20.40 -8.69 0.30
N ARG A 90 -19.36 -8.27 -0.41
CA ARG A 90 -18.89 -6.87 -0.50
C ARG A 90 -18.61 -6.42 -1.95
N GLY A 91 -19.05 -7.19 -2.95
CA GLY A 91 -18.74 -6.90 -4.37
C GLY A 91 -19.13 -5.49 -4.80
N ASP A 92 -20.21 -4.95 -4.29
CA ASP A 92 -20.70 -3.61 -4.61
C ASP A 92 -20.23 -2.53 -3.62
N GLN A 93 -19.47 -2.90 -2.56
CA GLN A 93 -18.81 -1.95 -1.66
C GLN A 93 -17.65 -1.28 -2.38
N VAL A 94 -17.44 0.01 -2.13
CA VAL A 94 -16.27 0.74 -2.61
C VAL A 94 -15.01 0.15 -1.97
N ALA A 95 -14.09 -0.35 -2.78
CA ALA A 95 -12.78 -0.84 -2.38
C ALA A 95 -11.76 0.31 -2.34
N VAL A 96 -11.75 1.13 -3.40
CA VAL A 96 -10.80 2.24 -3.54
C VAL A 96 -11.56 3.52 -3.84
N ILE A 97 -11.30 4.55 -3.05
CA ILE A 97 -11.59 5.93 -3.40
C ILE A 97 -10.29 6.54 -3.91
N TRP A 98 -10.30 7.05 -5.12
CA TRP A 98 -9.18 7.84 -5.63
C TRP A 98 -9.56 9.32 -5.63
N GLU A 99 -8.69 10.13 -5.06
CA GLU A 99 -8.77 11.58 -5.06
C GLU A 99 -7.58 12.13 -5.85
N GLY A 100 -7.85 12.85 -6.94
CA GLY A 100 -6.83 13.38 -7.82
C GLY A 100 -6.06 14.56 -7.24
N ASP A 101 -5.08 15.06 -8.01
CA ASP A 101 -4.37 16.29 -7.67
C ASP A 101 -5.32 17.49 -7.64
N SER A 102 -6.21 17.61 -8.64
CA SER A 102 -7.32 18.56 -8.61
C SER A 102 -8.44 18.08 -7.67
N PRO A 103 -9.03 18.96 -6.83
CA PRO A 103 -10.18 18.62 -5.99
C PRO A 103 -11.43 18.15 -6.75
N ASP A 104 -11.51 18.46 -8.04
CA ASP A 104 -12.61 18.08 -8.92
C ASP A 104 -12.46 16.68 -9.53
N GLU A 105 -11.30 16.03 -9.30
CA GLU A 105 -11.01 14.70 -9.81
C GLU A 105 -11.19 13.65 -8.70
N GLU A 106 -12.17 12.76 -8.89
CA GLU A 106 -12.37 11.62 -8.01
C GLU A 106 -12.84 10.38 -8.78
N LYS A 107 -12.54 9.20 -8.25
CA LYS A 107 -13.09 7.94 -8.75
C LYS A 107 -13.36 7.01 -7.56
N LYS A 108 -14.51 6.37 -7.55
CA LYS A 108 -14.85 5.31 -6.61
C LYS A 108 -14.91 4.00 -7.38
N ILE A 109 -14.22 2.99 -6.89
CA ILE A 109 -14.08 1.68 -7.53
C ILE A 109 -14.56 0.63 -6.53
N THR A 110 -15.57 -0.15 -6.90
CA THR A 110 -16.07 -1.25 -6.08
C THR A 110 -15.12 -2.46 -6.11
N TYR A 111 -15.28 -3.38 -5.16
CA TYR A 111 -14.52 -4.64 -5.17
C TYR A 111 -14.71 -5.41 -6.48
N ARG A 112 -15.93 -5.45 -7.00
CA ARG A 112 -16.25 -6.13 -8.27
C ARG A 112 -15.56 -5.47 -9.47
N GLU A 113 -15.59 -4.15 -9.53
CA GLU A 113 -14.90 -3.39 -10.59
C GLU A 113 -13.39 -3.56 -10.49
N LEU A 114 -12.82 -3.44 -9.27
CA LEU A 114 -11.39 -3.63 -9.05
C LEU A 114 -10.94 -5.04 -9.43
N HIS A 115 -11.69 -6.07 -9.03
CA HIS A 115 -11.42 -7.45 -9.42
C HIS A 115 -11.41 -7.63 -10.94
N ALA A 116 -12.42 -7.09 -11.63
CA ALA A 116 -12.49 -7.18 -13.10
C ALA A 116 -11.31 -6.47 -13.78
N GLU A 117 -10.92 -5.28 -13.29
CA GLU A 117 -9.77 -4.52 -13.78
C GLU A 117 -8.46 -5.30 -13.54
N VAL A 118 -8.28 -5.87 -12.36
CA VAL A 118 -7.10 -6.69 -12.02
C VAL A 118 -7.01 -7.94 -12.90
N CYS A 119 -8.12 -8.64 -13.12
CA CYS A 119 -8.15 -9.81 -14.01
C CYS A 119 -7.79 -9.46 -15.45
N LYS A 120 -8.34 -8.37 -15.98
CA LYS A 120 -8.01 -7.86 -17.32
C LYS A 120 -6.52 -7.55 -17.42
N PHE A 121 -5.99 -6.78 -16.45
CA PHE A 121 -4.58 -6.40 -16.50
C PHE A 121 -3.64 -7.57 -16.28
N ALA A 122 -4.02 -8.56 -15.47
CA ALA A 122 -3.31 -9.83 -15.33
C ALA A 122 -3.21 -10.57 -16.70
N ASN A 123 -4.29 -10.59 -17.47
CA ASN A 123 -4.28 -11.15 -18.84
C ASN A 123 -3.44 -10.31 -19.80
N VAL A 124 -3.42 -8.98 -19.65
CA VAL A 124 -2.49 -8.13 -20.40
C VAL A 124 -1.04 -8.49 -20.10
N LEU A 125 -0.66 -8.65 -18.81
CA LEU A 125 0.67 -9.07 -18.43
C LEU A 125 1.05 -10.45 -19.04
N LYS A 126 0.14 -11.43 -18.96
CA LYS A 126 0.33 -12.75 -19.62
C LYS A 126 0.54 -12.61 -21.12
N SER A 127 -0.22 -11.73 -21.80
CA SER A 127 -0.05 -11.50 -23.25
C SER A 127 1.30 -10.87 -23.62
N ARG A 128 1.96 -10.21 -22.65
CA ARG A 128 3.32 -9.68 -22.79
C ARG A 128 4.39 -10.67 -22.34
N GLY A 129 4.02 -11.92 -22.11
CA GLY A 129 4.94 -13.01 -21.77
C GLY A 129 5.27 -13.12 -20.29
N VAL A 130 4.65 -12.31 -19.41
CA VAL A 130 4.89 -12.37 -17.96
C VAL A 130 4.37 -13.69 -17.38
N LYS A 131 5.19 -14.33 -16.58
CA LYS A 131 4.91 -15.61 -15.90
C LYS A 131 5.24 -15.50 -14.42
N LYS A 132 4.82 -16.50 -13.65
CA LYS A 132 5.20 -16.66 -12.25
C LYS A 132 6.72 -16.54 -12.07
N GLY A 133 7.14 -15.68 -11.13
CA GLY A 133 8.54 -15.40 -10.83
C GLY A 133 9.20 -14.33 -11.70
N ASP A 134 8.56 -13.86 -12.77
CA ASP A 134 9.08 -12.73 -13.56
C ASP A 134 8.95 -11.41 -12.78
N ARG A 135 9.87 -10.49 -13.03
CA ARG A 135 9.86 -9.16 -12.36
C ARG A 135 9.27 -8.11 -13.29
N VAL A 136 8.41 -7.29 -12.70
CA VAL A 136 7.72 -6.18 -13.37
C VAL A 136 8.02 -4.90 -12.62
N SER A 137 8.57 -3.90 -13.30
CA SER A 137 8.80 -2.57 -12.70
C SER A 137 7.56 -1.69 -12.85
N ILE A 138 7.16 -1.03 -11.76
CA ILE A 138 6.01 -0.11 -11.73
C ILE A 138 6.54 1.28 -11.38
N TYR A 139 6.48 2.23 -12.33
CA TYR A 139 6.89 3.61 -12.18
C TYR A 139 5.70 4.52 -12.49
N MET A 140 4.82 4.68 -11.49
CA MET A 140 3.48 5.23 -11.65
C MET A 140 3.21 6.36 -10.65
N PRO A 141 2.29 7.30 -10.96
CA PRO A 141 1.73 8.18 -9.94
C PRO A 141 0.72 7.42 -9.07
N MET A 142 0.23 8.09 -8.01
CA MET A 142 -0.79 7.55 -7.11
C MET A 142 -2.18 7.56 -7.76
N ILE A 143 -2.36 6.72 -8.78
CA ILE A 143 -3.63 6.52 -9.49
C ILE A 143 -4.09 5.07 -9.32
N PRO A 144 -5.39 4.77 -9.52
CA PRO A 144 -5.93 3.42 -9.31
C PRO A 144 -5.20 2.33 -10.08
N GLU A 145 -4.72 2.66 -11.26
CA GLU A 145 -3.97 1.74 -12.13
C GLU A 145 -2.67 1.26 -11.49
N ALA A 146 -2.10 2.00 -10.52
CA ALA A 146 -0.94 1.54 -9.76
C ALA A 146 -1.33 0.36 -8.84
N ALA A 147 -2.45 0.46 -8.12
CA ALA A 147 -2.98 -0.64 -7.30
C ALA A 147 -3.40 -1.83 -8.16
N VAL A 148 -4.04 -1.58 -9.31
CA VAL A 148 -4.38 -2.63 -10.30
C VAL A 148 -3.12 -3.35 -10.76
N ALA A 149 -2.03 -2.63 -11.06
CA ALA A 149 -0.77 -3.22 -11.50
C ALA A 149 -0.12 -4.11 -10.42
N MET A 150 -0.11 -3.65 -9.15
CA MET A 150 0.39 -4.44 -8.01
C MET A 150 -0.38 -5.76 -7.88
N LEU A 151 -1.71 -5.66 -7.84
CA LEU A 151 -2.60 -6.81 -7.67
C LEU A 151 -2.56 -7.74 -8.89
N ALA A 152 -2.46 -7.21 -10.11
CA ALA A 152 -2.35 -8.03 -11.31
C ALA A 152 -1.03 -8.84 -11.35
N CYS A 153 0.09 -8.24 -10.92
CA CYS A 153 1.34 -8.98 -10.74
C CYS A 153 1.17 -10.11 -9.72
N ALA A 154 0.60 -9.81 -8.55
CA ALA A 154 0.33 -10.81 -7.52
C ALA A 154 -0.60 -11.93 -8.03
N ARG A 155 -1.60 -11.60 -8.86
CA ARG A 155 -2.55 -12.57 -9.41
C ARG A 155 -1.89 -13.59 -10.32
N VAL A 156 -0.91 -13.18 -11.13
CA VAL A 156 -0.16 -14.07 -12.04
C VAL A 156 1.12 -14.63 -11.42
N GLY A 157 1.39 -14.33 -10.15
CA GLY A 157 2.61 -14.77 -9.47
C GLY A 157 3.88 -14.04 -9.93
N ALA A 158 3.76 -12.89 -10.59
CA ALA A 158 4.88 -12.03 -10.92
C ALA A 158 5.31 -11.18 -9.73
N ILE A 159 6.60 -10.89 -9.66
CA ILE A 159 7.21 -10.09 -8.58
C ILE A 159 7.22 -8.64 -9.03
N HIS A 160 6.44 -7.77 -8.38
CA HIS A 160 6.50 -6.35 -8.72
C HIS A 160 7.62 -5.62 -7.98
N SER A 161 8.19 -4.63 -8.66
CA SER A 161 9.17 -3.70 -8.10
C SER A 161 8.68 -2.28 -8.36
N ILE A 162 8.18 -1.61 -7.31
CA ILE A 162 7.67 -0.25 -7.45
C ILE A 162 8.81 0.75 -7.27
N VAL A 163 8.85 1.71 -8.18
CA VAL A 163 9.79 2.84 -8.14
C VAL A 163 8.99 4.12 -7.98
N PHE A 164 9.31 4.89 -6.94
CA PHE A 164 8.63 6.16 -6.67
C PHE A 164 8.68 7.09 -7.90
N GLY A 165 7.52 7.59 -8.34
CA GLY A 165 7.38 8.43 -9.53
C GLY A 165 8.21 9.73 -9.53
N GLY A 166 8.72 10.15 -8.37
CA GLY A 166 9.61 11.28 -8.23
C GLY A 166 11.11 10.96 -8.43
N PHE A 167 11.48 9.70 -8.62
CA PHE A 167 12.87 9.32 -8.83
C PHE A 167 13.36 9.63 -10.25
N SER A 168 14.67 9.82 -10.38
CA SER A 168 15.34 10.10 -11.64
C SER A 168 15.34 8.88 -12.59
N PRO A 169 15.52 9.09 -13.91
CA PRO A 169 15.71 8.00 -14.86
C PRO A 169 16.83 7.03 -14.47
N ASP A 170 17.94 7.52 -13.92
CA ASP A 170 19.05 6.65 -13.48
C ASP A 170 18.63 5.75 -12.31
N ALA A 171 17.89 6.30 -11.35
CA ALA A 171 17.37 5.53 -10.22
C ALA A 171 16.36 4.43 -10.68
N LEU A 172 15.57 4.70 -11.71
CA LEU A 172 14.68 3.72 -12.33
C LEU A 172 15.47 2.66 -13.08
N ARG A 173 16.43 3.06 -13.93
CA ARG A 173 17.33 2.14 -14.66
C ARG A 173 18.00 1.15 -13.73
N ASP A 174 18.63 1.64 -12.67
CA ASP A 174 19.41 0.80 -11.76
C ASP A 174 18.55 -0.29 -11.12
N ARG A 175 17.28 0.01 -10.81
CA ARG A 175 16.34 -0.96 -10.25
C ARG A 175 15.81 -1.95 -11.30
N ILE A 176 15.57 -1.49 -12.52
CA ILE A 176 15.18 -2.38 -13.65
C ILE A 176 16.30 -3.39 -13.92
N GLN A 177 17.55 -2.92 -13.96
CA GLN A 177 18.72 -3.77 -14.24
C GLN A 177 18.99 -4.74 -13.09
N ASP A 178 18.94 -4.27 -11.82
CA ASP A 178 19.20 -5.13 -10.67
C ASP A 178 18.12 -6.22 -10.50
N ALA A 179 16.86 -5.89 -10.70
CA ALA A 179 15.77 -6.86 -10.67
C ALA A 179 15.57 -7.62 -11.98
N GLU A 180 16.29 -7.29 -13.05
CA GLU A 180 16.13 -7.86 -14.40
C GLU A 180 14.66 -7.81 -14.88
N CYS A 181 14.01 -6.66 -14.74
CA CYS A 181 12.61 -6.51 -15.12
C CYS A 181 12.43 -6.61 -16.63
N ALA A 182 11.46 -7.43 -17.07
CA ALA A 182 11.12 -7.58 -18.49
C ALA A 182 10.02 -6.62 -18.95
N VAL A 183 9.17 -6.16 -18.03
CA VAL A 183 8.06 -5.24 -18.29
C VAL A 183 8.16 -4.03 -17.38
N VAL A 184 7.93 -2.85 -17.96
CA VAL A 184 7.79 -1.58 -17.22
C VAL A 184 6.36 -1.06 -17.39
N ILE A 185 5.74 -0.67 -16.28
CA ILE A 185 4.43 -0.02 -16.28
C ILE A 185 4.63 1.43 -15.85
N THR A 186 4.16 2.38 -16.65
CA THR A 186 4.30 3.81 -16.37
C THR A 186 3.05 4.58 -16.80
N ALA A 187 3.04 5.89 -16.58
CA ALA A 187 2.03 6.79 -17.12
C ALA A 187 2.68 7.80 -18.08
N ASP A 188 1.86 8.39 -18.96
CA ASP A 188 2.32 9.51 -19.80
C ASP A 188 2.88 10.63 -18.92
N GLN A 189 2.15 10.98 -17.86
CA GLN A 189 2.48 12.06 -16.93
C GLN A 189 1.98 11.72 -15.52
N SER A 190 2.51 12.43 -14.53
CA SER A 190 1.95 12.56 -13.19
C SER A 190 1.48 13.99 -12.96
N MET A 191 0.42 14.16 -12.20
CA MET A 191 -0.07 15.46 -11.74
C MET A 191 0.37 15.66 -10.30
N ARG A 192 1.01 16.79 -10.00
CA ARG A 192 1.50 17.05 -8.63
C ARG A 192 1.52 18.55 -8.33
N GLY A 193 0.59 18.98 -7.47
CA GLY A 193 0.47 20.39 -7.09
C GLY A 193 0.15 21.30 -8.28
N GLY A 194 -0.72 20.87 -9.18
CA GLY A 194 -1.09 21.58 -10.42
C GLY A 194 -0.03 21.50 -11.52
N LYS A 195 1.06 20.74 -11.33
CA LYS A 195 2.15 20.62 -12.31
C LYS A 195 2.18 19.23 -12.93
N LYS A 196 2.55 19.18 -14.21
CA LYS A 196 2.76 17.93 -14.95
C LYS A 196 4.21 17.46 -14.80
N VAL A 197 4.41 16.18 -14.46
CA VAL A 197 5.71 15.52 -14.42
C VAL A 197 5.77 14.49 -15.55
N PRO A 198 6.75 14.55 -16.48
CA PRO A 198 6.80 13.69 -17.66
C PRO A 198 7.34 12.31 -17.35
N LEU A 199 6.53 11.41 -16.78
CA LEU A 199 6.95 10.07 -16.37
C LEU A 199 7.40 9.22 -17.55
N LYS A 200 6.67 9.21 -18.66
CA LYS A 200 7.04 8.46 -19.87
C LYS A 200 8.43 8.84 -20.38
N ALA A 201 8.72 10.14 -20.44
CA ALA A 201 10.04 10.60 -20.89
C ALA A 201 11.18 10.17 -19.95
N ASN A 202 10.91 10.05 -18.65
CA ASN A 202 11.86 9.52 -17.68
C ASN A 202 12.01 7.99 -17.85
N ALA A 203 10.91 7.27 -18.04
CA ALA A 203 10.92 5.83 -18.30
C ALA A 203 11.70 5.50 -19.58
N ASP A 204 11.51 6.27 -20.68
CA ASP A 204 12.23 6.06 -21.93
C ASP A 204 13.74 6.16 -21.76
N LYS A 205 14.21 7.16 -21.01
CA LYS A 205 15.66 7.33 -20.73
C LYS A 205 16.23 6.15 -19.91
N ALA A 206 15.44 5.57 -19.02
CA ALA A 206 15.85 4.42 -18.24
C ALA A 206 15.87 3.15 -19.12
N ILE A 207 14.75 2.89 -19.84
CA ILE A 207 14.54 1.70 -20.68
C ILE A 207 15.59 1.62 -21.80
N ALA A 208 15.96 2.74 -22.41
CA ALA A 208 16.99 2.79 -23.45
C ALA A 208 18.36 2.21 -23.02
N GLN A 209 18.57 2.00 -21.73
CA GLN A 209 19.78 1.44 -21.13
C GLN A 209 19.55 0.07 -20.47
N CYS A 210 18.39 -0.58 -20.73
CA CYS A 210 17.98 -1.83 -20.10
C CYS A 210 17.64 -2.87 -21.16
N ASP A 211 18.55 -3.79 -21.43
CA ASP A 211 18.39 -4.81 -22.47
C ASP A 211 17.32 -5.89 -22.13
N THR A 212 16.90 -5.96 -20.87
CA THR A 212 15.89 -6.93 -20.40
C THR A 212 14.47 -6.51 -20.71
N VAL A 213 14.21 -5.21 -20.92
CA VAL A 213 12.86 -4.68 -21.10
C VAL A 213 12.33 -4.98 -22.49
N THR A 214 11.27 -5.75 -22.57
CA THR A 214 10.61 -6.14 -23.83
C THR A 214 9.29 -5.43 -24.05
N SER A 215 8.68 -4.85 -23.00
CA SER A 215 7.42 -4.13 -23.11
C SER A 215 7.32 -2.99 -22.08
N CYS A 216 6.79 -1.85 -22.53
CA CYS A 216 6.45 -0.71 -21.68
C CYS A 216 4.95 -0.42 -21.80
N ILE A 217 4.20 -0.59 -20.71
CA ILE A 217 2.74 -0.36 -20.69
C ILE A 217 2.49 1.04 -20.13
N VAL A 218 1.81 1.89 -20.91
CA VAL A 218 1.65 3.31 -20.62
C VAL A 218 0.20 3.66 -20.31
N VAL A 219 -0.05 4.17 -19.09
CA VAL A 219 -1.36 4.70 -18.70
C VAL A 219 -1.49 6.16 -19.17
N LYS A 220 -2.63 6.50 -19.73
CA LYS A 220 -2.93 7.87 -20.15
C LYS A 220 -3.55 8.65 -18.99
N ARG A 221 -2.72 9.40 -18.26
CA ARG A 221 -3.16 10.25 -17.14
C ARG A 221 -3.31 11.72 -17.53
N GLY A 222 -2.33 12.29 -18.18
CA GLY A 222 -2.31 13.70 -18.56
C GLY A 222 -2.84 13.98 -19.96
N GLY A 223 -2.67 13.03 -20.87
CA GLY A 223 -3.18 13.08 -22.23
C GLY A 223 -2.37 13.92 -23.21
N ASP A 224 -1.23 14.49 -22.79
CA ASP A 224 -0.34 15.18 -23.72
C ASP A 224 0.37 14.16 -24.63
N PRO A 225 0.77 14.56 -25.84
CA PRO A 225 1.56 13.71 -26.73
C PRO A 225 2.88 13.30 -26.07
N VAL A 226 3.23 12.00 -26.15
CA VAL A 226 4.49 11.43 -25.68
C VAL A 226 5.23 10.77 -26.81
N ALA A 227 6.57 10.64 -26.68
CA ALA A 227 7.34 9.82 -27.59
C ALA A 227 6.88 8.36 -27.51
N TRP A 228 6.94 7.64 -28.62
CA TRP A 228 6.45 6.27 -28.73
C TRP A 228 7.52 5.37 -29.33
N ASN A 229 7.86 4.31 -28.62
CA ASN A 229 8.88 3.34 -29.00
C ASN A 229 8.23 1.99 -29.37
N ASP A 230 8.96 1.11 -30.02
CA ASP A 230 8.45 -0.19 -30.49
C ASP A 230 7.96 -1.10 -29.36
N CYS A 231 8.50 -0.95 -28.14
CA CYS A 231 8.09 -1.72 -26.96
C CYS A 231 6.86 -1.14 -26.23
N ASP A 232 6.36 0.04 -26.64
CA ASP A 232 5.28 0.73 -25.95
C ASP A 232 3.90 0.20 -26.32
N VAL A 233 3.03 0.17 -25.33
CA VAL A 233 1.63 -0.25 -25.45
C VAL A 233 0.75 0.65 -24.60
N TRP A 234 -0.35 1.16 -25.16
CA TRP A 234 -1.33 1.85 -24.35
C TRP A 234 -2.10 0.90 -23.43
N TYR A 235 -2.11 1.22 -22.13
CA TYR A 235 -2.86 0.46 -21.13
C TYR A 235 -4.33 0.29 -21.50
N HIS A 236 -5.00 1.37 -21.86
CA HIS A 236 -6.43 1.36 -22.16
C HIS A 236 -6.79 0.55 -23.40
N GLU A 237 -5.92 0.51 -24.43
CA GLU A 237 -6.11 -0.32 -25.61
C GLU A 237 -5.95 -1.80 -25.28
N ALA A 238 -4.88 -2.16 -24.58
CA ALA A 238 -4.64 -3.53 -24.12
C ALA A 238 -5.77 -4.05 -23.22
N MET A 239 -6.28 -3.20 -22.32
CA MET A 239 -7.38 -3.51 -21.41
C MET A 239 -8.72 -3.71 -22.13
N ALA A 240 -8.95 -3.00 -23.25
CA ALA A 240 -10.19 -3.13 -24.01
C ALA A 240 -10.37 -4.53 -24.63
N GLU A 241 -9.27 -5.19 -24.97
CA GLU A 241 -9.24 -6.53 -25.59
C GLU A 241 -9.13 -7.66 -24.57
N ALA A 242 -8.78 -7.35 -23.31
CA ALA A 242 -8.49 -8.36 -22.30
C ALA A 242 -9.75 -8.93 -21.64
N SER A 243 -9.76 -10.24 -21.41
CA SER A 243 -10.80 -10.91 -20.62
C SER A 243 -10.74 -10.50 -19.15
N ALA A 244 -11.91 -10.34 -18.53
CA ALA A 244 -12.05 -10.16 -17.08
C ALA A 244 -12.04 -11.50 -16.30
N ASP A 245 -11.85 -12.62 -16.97
CA ASP A 245 -11.67 -13.92 -16.35
C ASP A 245 -10.18 -14.29 -16.36
N CYS A 246 -9.60 -14.36 -15.16
CA CYS A 246 -8.21 -14.72 -14.95
C CYS A 246 -8.09 -15.41 -13.59
N PRO A 247 -8.09 -16.74 -13.51
CA PRO A 247 -7.83 -17.46 -12.27
C PRO A 247 -6.51 -17.04 -11.64
N ALA A 248 -6.48 -16.94 -10.31
CA ALA A 248 -5.27 -16.61 -9.57
C ALA A 248 -4.26 -17.76 -9.66
N GLU A 249 -2.99 -17.44 -9.83
CA GLU A 249 -1.91 -18.41 -9.84
C GLU A 249 -1.74 -19.01 -8.43
N PRO A 250 -1.66 -20.34 -8.27
CA PRO A 250 -1.30 -20.95 -6.99
C PRO A 250 0.11 -20.53 -6.56
N MET A 251 0.21 -19.93 -5.36
CA MET A 251 1.47 -19.47 -4.81
C MET A 251 1.79 -20.18 -3.50
N SER A 252 3.03 -20.61 -3.33
CA SER A 252 3.54 -20.99 -2.01
C SER A 252 3.55 -19.77 -1.09
N ALA A 253 3.33 -19.99 0.20
CA ALA A 253 3.45 -18.93 1.22
C ALA A 253 4.81 -18.20 1.17
N GLU A 254 5.87 -18.91 0.78
CA GLU A 254 7.24 -18.39 0.66
C GLU A 254 7.60 -17.90 -0.77
N ASP A 255 6.68 -17.98 -1.74
CA ASP A 255 6.92 -17.40 -3.05
C ASP A 255 7.06 -15.86 -2.94
N PRO A 256 8.02 -15.26 -3.66
CA PRO A 256 8.20 -13.82 -3.69
C PRO A 256 6.96 -13.06 -4.17
N LEU A 257 6.64 -11.97 -3.49
CA LEU A 257 5.54 -11.07 -3.85
C LEU A 257 6.05 -9.78 -4.49
N PHE A 258 7.01 -9.12 -3.84
CA PHE A 258 7.58 -7.88 -4.36
C PHE A 258 9.02 -7.65 -3.90
N ILE A 259 9.69 -6.75 -4.63
CA ILE A 259 11.00 -6.20 -4.28
C ILE A 259 10.83 -4.69 -4.06
N LEU A 260 11.27 -4.20 -2.92
CA LEU A 260 11.30 -2.77 -2.64
C LEU A 260 12.71 -2.32 -2.27
N TYR A 261 13.21 -1.28 -2.96
CA TYR A 261 14.57 -0.82 -2.80
C TYR A 261 14.71 0.23 -1.71
N THR A 262 15.69 0.00 -0.82
CA THR A 262 16.13 0.98 0.18
C THR A 262 17.41 1.66 -0.25
N SER A 263 17.73 2.81 0.37
CA SER A 263 18.93 3.61 0.02
C SER A 263 20.27 2.93 0.30
N GLY A 264 20.27 1.85 1.09
CA GLY A 264 21.48 1.08 1.44
C GLY A 264 22.64 1.90 2.02
N SER A 265 23.37 1.34 2.95
CA SER A 265 24.54 1.98 3.58
C SER A 265 25.76 2.16 2.63
N THR A 266 25.76 1.48 1.49
CA THR A 266 26.87 1.47 0.51
C THR A 266 26.67 2.38 -0.69
N GLY A 267 25.60 3.19 -0.71
CA GLY A 267 25.28 4.11 -1.81
C GLY A 267 24.56 3.45 -3.01
N LYS A 268 24.55 2.13 -3.14
CA LYS A 268 23.72 1.43 -4.11
C LYS A 268 22.41 1.01 -3.45
N PRO A 269 21.26 1.15 -4.14
CA PRO A 269 19.99 0.63 -3.64
C PRO A 269 20.08 -0.88 -3.38
N LYS A 270 19.46 -1.35 -2.29
CA LYS A 270 19.33 -2.78 -1.96
C LYS A 270 17.89 -3.18 -2.07
N GLY A 271 17.62 -4.21 -2.85
CA GLY A 271 16.28 -4.79 -3.00
C GLY A 271 15.94 -5.66 -1.78
N VAL A 272 14.91 -5.27 -1.04
CA VAL A 272 14.29 -6.09 0.01
C VAL A 272 13.21 -6.93 -0.65
N LEU A 273 13.32 -8.25 -0.52
CA LEU A 273 12.34 -9.21 -1.05
C LEU A 273 11.37 -9.60 0.05
N HIS A 274 10.08 -9.43 -0.21
CA HIS A 274 9.01 -9.96 0.64
C HIS A 274 8.31 -11.14 0.00
N THR A 275 8.01 -12.16 0.82
CA THR A 275 7.24 -13.34 0.43
C THR A 275 5.74 -13.13 0.68
N THR A 276 4.91 -14.05 0.22
CA THR A 276 3.46 -13.86 0.09
C THR A 276 2.72 -13.99 1.43
N GLY A 277 2.86 -15.14 2.12
CA GLY A 277 1.97 -15.50 3.22
C GLY A 277 2.21 -14.69 4.49
N GLY A 278 3.44 -14.68 5.01
CA GLY A 278 3.79 -13.99 6.24
C GLY A 278 3.61 -12.48 6.15
N TYR A 279 4.00 -11.89 5.02
CA TYR A 279 3.80 -10.46 4.78
C TYR A 279 2.32 -10.08 4.78
N LEU A 280 1.48 -10.82 4.04
CA LEU A 280 0.05 -10.51 3.96
C LEU A 280 -0.64 -10.64 5.32
N LEU A 281 -0.29 -11.68 6.10
CA LEU A 281 -0.81 -11.86 7.44
C LEU A 281 -0.51 -10.66 8.33
N GLN A 282 0.75 -10.22 8.37
CA GLN A 282 1.16 -9.09 9.19
C GLN A 282 0.45 -7.80 8.75
N ALA A 283 0.39 -7.51 7.45
CA ALA A 283 -0.29 -6.33 6.93
C ALA A 283 -1.80 -6.34 7.25
N ALA A 284 -2.49 -7.47 7.09
CA ALA A 284 -3.91 -7.60 7.40
C ALA A 284 -4.19 -7.47 8.91
N MET A 285 -3.46 -8.22 9.74
CA MET A 285 -3.62 -8.21 11.19
C MET A 285 -3.35 -6.82 11.78
N THR A 286 -2.25 -6.18 11.41
CA THR A 286 -1.88 -4.87 11.96
C THR A 286 -2.80 -3.76 11.46
N HIS A 287 -3.24 -3.78 10.20
CA HIS A 287 -4.28 -2.86 9.74
C HIS A 287 -5.57 -3.00 10.57
N LYS A 288 -6.01 -4.20 10.86
CA LYS A 288 -7.24 -4.42 11.64
C LYS A 288 -7.10 -4.03 13.11
N THR A 289 -5.95 -4.35 13.72
CA THR A 289 -5.76 -4.22 15.18
C THR A 289 -5.15 -2.89 15.60
N VAL A 290 -4.09 -2.42 14.93
CA VAL A 290 -3.40 -1.17 15.30
C VAL A 290 -4.23 0.05 14.92
N PHE A 291 -4.85 0.05 13.74
CA PHE A 291 -5.75 1.13 13.32
C PHE A 291 -7.19 0.91 13.76
N ASP A 292 -7.45 -0.15 14.52
CA ASP A 292 -8.78 -0.46 15.06
C ASP A 292 -9.88 -0.37 14.00
N TYR A 293 -9.57 -0.82 12.76
CA TYR A 293 -10.46 -0.69 11.61
C TYR A 293 -11.82 -1.33 11.87
N LYS A 294 -12.90 -0.59 11.59
CA LYS A 294 -14.28 -1.06 11.66
C LYS A 294 -14.88 -1.16 10.25
N ASP A 295 -15.70 -2.17 10.04
CA ASP A 295 -16.36 -2.39 8.77
C ASP A 295 -17.21 -1.17 8.35
N GLY A 296 -17.06 -0.76 7.09
CA GLY A 296 -17.75 0.38 6.51
C GLY A 296 -17.08 1.74 6.71
N GLU A 297 -16.00 1.81 7.49
CA GLU A 297 -15.21 3.03 7.63
C GLU A 297 -14.30 3.28 6.42
N VAL A 298 -14.04 4.55 6.14
CA VAL A 298 -13.02 4.95 5.17
C VAL A 298 -11.69 5.13 5.89
N TYR A 299 -10.70 4.38 5.44
CA TYR A 299 -9.33 4.43 5.91
C TYR A 299 -8.46 5.19 4.90
N TRP A 300 -7.68 6.15 5.36
CA TRP A 300 -6.78 6.92 4.51
C TRP A 300 -5.36 6.95 5.04
N CYS A 301 -4.44 6.35 4.30
CA CYS A 301 -3.00 6.49 4.44
C CYS A 301 -2.48 7.42 3.33
N THR A 302 -1.75 8.48 3.68
CA THR A 302 -1.23 9.46 2.73
C THR A 302 0.11 9.11 2.11
N ALA A 303 0.62 7.90 2.39
CA ALA A 303 1.87 7.42 1.80
C ALA A 303 1.74 7.22 0.28
N ASP A 304 2.88 7.05 -0.36
CA ASP A 304 2.97 6.65 -1.77
C ASP A 304 3.25 5.14 -1.85
N VAL A 305 2.70 4.45 -2.86
CA VAL A 305 2.96 3.02 -3.08
C VAL A 305 4.43 2.73 -3.40
N GLY A 306 5.23 3.73 -3.74
CA GLY A 306 6.68 3.62 -3.86
C GLY A 306 7.42 3.34 -2.54
N TRP A 307 6.71 3.35 -1.41
CA TRP A 307 7.23 3.04 -0.08
C TRP A 307 6.50 1.85 0.53
N ILE A 308 7.15 1.16 1.49
CA ILE A 308 6.54 0.00 2.15
C ILE A 308 5.20 0.34 2.81
N THR A 309 5.06 1.54 3.38
CA THR A 309 3.81 2.01 3.97
C THR A 309 2.66 2.00 2.96
N GLY A 310 2.91 2.41 1.73
CA GLY A 310 1.90 2.37 0.66
C GLY A 310 1.51 0.95 0.26
N HIS A 311 2.49 0.03 0.18
CA HIS A 311 2.20 -1.39 -0.06
C HIS A 311 1.28 -1.96 1.02
N SER A 312 1.70 -1.83 2.28
CA SER A 312 1.06 -2.50 3.40
C SER A 312 -0.26 -1.84 3.82
N TYR A 313 -0.33 -0.50 3.78
CA TYR A 313 -1.44 0.25 4.38
C TYR A 313 -2.23 1.14 3.40
N ILE A 314 -2.00 1.02 2.10
CA ILE A 314 -2.94 1.52 1.08
C ILE A 314 -3.56 0.35 0.32
N VAL A 315 -2.75 -0.66 -0.05
CA VAL A 315 -3.20 -1.73 -0.93
C VAL A 315 -3.48 -3.01 -0.13
N TYR A 316 -2.45 -3.71 0.34
CA TYR A 316 -2.60 -5.09 0.80
C TYR A 316 -3.38 -5.24 2.11
N GLY A 317 -3.00 -4.55 3.18
CA GLY A 317 -3.67 -4.65 4.48
C GLY A 317 -5.14 -4.23 4.46
N PRO A 318 -5.47 -3.03 3.95
CA PRO A 318 -6.85 -2.58 3.85
C PRO A 318 -7.72 -3.51 2.99
N LEU A 319 -7.26 -3.88 1.78
CA LEU A 319 -8.04 -4.71 0.87
C LEU A 319 -8.19 -6.14 1.40
N ALA A 320 -7.17 -6.70 2.05
CA ALA A 320 -7.32 -7.99 2.73
C ALA A 320 -8.41 -7.98 3.80
N ASN A 321 -8.64 -6.87 4.47
CA ASN A 321 -9.71 -6.72 5.46
C ASN A 321 -11.07 -6.30 4.87
N GLY A 322 -11.22 -6.21 3.55
CA GLY A 322 -12.45 -5.75 2.92
C GLY A 322 -12.77 -4.28 3.20
N ALA A 323 -11.74 -3.46 3.44
CA ALA A 323 -11.88 -2.04 3.77
C ALA A 323 -12.11 -1.17 2.53
N THR A 324 -12.62 0.04 2.75
CA THR A 324 -12.55 1.13 1.79
C THR A 324 -11.28 1.93 2.05
N THR A 325 -10.31 1.86 1.14
CA THR A 325 -9.05 2.60 1.22
C THR A 325 -9.06 3.82 0.29
N LEU A 326 -8.45 4.94 0.73
CA LEU A 326 -8.34 6.15 -0.07
C LEU A 326 -6.92 6.30 -0.61
N MET A 327 -6.80 6.46 -1.92
CA MET A 327 -5.57 6.79 -2.64
C MET A 327 -5.60 8.27 -3.05
N PHE A 328 -4.53 8.99 -2.75
CA PHE A 328 -4.42 10.43 -3.01
C PHE A 328 -3.22 10.71 -3.93
N GLU A 329 -3.49 11.31 -5.09
CA GLU A 329 -2.43 11.66 -6.06
C GLU A 329 -1.78 13.01 -5.74
N GLY A 330 -2.49 13.92 -5.06
CA GLY A 330 -2.07 15.29 -4.84
C GLY A 330 -0.99 15.50 -3.80
N ILE A 331 -0.83 16.76 -3.40
CA ILE A 331 0.03 17.17 -2.29
C ILE A 331 -0.80 17.89 -1.21
N PRO A 332 -0.35 17.88 0.07
CA PRO A 332 -1.16 18.38 1.19
C PRO A 332 -1.47 19.89 1.14
N THR A 333 -0.74 20.66 0.33
CA THR A 333 -0.85 22.12 0.24
C THR A 333 -1.44 22.63 -1.07
N TYR A 334 -1.98 21.76 -1.93
CA TYR A 334 -2.58 22.17 -3.20
C TYR A 334 -4.06 21.74 -3.28
N PRO A 335 -4.95 22.65 -3.69
CA PRO A 335 -4.75 24.08 -4.00
C PRO A 335 -4.50 24.95 -2.79
N THR A 336 -4.80 24.50 -1.57
CA THR A 336 -4.63 25.19 -0.30
C THR A 336 -4.13 24.23 0.79
N ALA A 337 -3.65 24.75 1.92
CA ALA A 337 -3.19 23.92 3.05
C ALA A 337 -4.34 23.21 3.80
N SER A 338 -5.60 23.47 3.44
CA SER A 338 -6.76 22.71 3.94
C SER A 338 -6.97 21.37 3.21
N ARG A 339 -6.21 21.09 2.13
CA ARG A 339 -6.47 19.99 1.21
C ARG A 339 -6.68 18.62 1.89
N PHE A 340 -5.86 18.26 2.88
CA PHE A 340 -6.03 17.01 3.61
C PHE A 340 -7.33 16.97 4.42
N TRP A 341 -7.68 18.07 5.03
CA TRP A 341 -8.90 18.19 5.85
C TRP A 341 -10.15 18.20 4.98
N ASP A 342 -10.07 18.84 3.81
CA ASP A 342 -11.15 18.83 2.82
C ASP A 342 -11.41 17.41 2.28
N VAL A 343 -10.35 16.63 2.05
CA VAL A 343 -10.46 15.21 1.65
C VAL A 343 -11.05 14.36 2.77
N CYS A 344 -10.59 14.56 4.03
CA CYS A 344 -11.18 13.88 5.19
C CYS A 344 -12.68 14.14 5.32
N ALA A 345 -13.09 15.41 5.16
CA ALA A 345 -14.48 15.81 5.22
C ALA A 345 -15.32 15.29 4.05
N LYS A 346 -14.76 15.36 2.82
CA LYS A 346 -15.44 14.94 1.58
C LYS A 346 -15.77 13.46 1.56
N HIS A 347 -14.87 12.63 2.11
CA HIS A 347 -14.96 11.17 2.05
C HIS A 347 -15.29 10.51 3.39
N ASP A 348 -15.67 11.29 4.41
CA ASP A 348 -16.02 10.77 5.74
C ASP A 348 -14.93 9.87 6.34
N VAL A 349 -13.66 10.28 6.23
CA VAL A 349 -12.52 9.50 6.71
C VAL A 349 -12.61 9.28 8.22
N ALA A 350 -12.51 8.01 8.63
CA ALA A 350 -12.53 7.62 10.03
C ALA A 350 -11.12 7.48 10.63
N THR A 351 -10.17 7.02 9.83
CA THR A 351 -8.76 6.89 10.20
C THR A 351 -7.89 7.67 9.23
N PHE A 352 -7.10 8.60 9.75
CA PHE A 352 -6.15 9.40 8.98
C PHE A 352 -4.71 9.13 9.41
N TYR A 353 -3.88 8.66 8.48
CA TYR A 353 -2.54 8.16 8.73
C TYR A 353 -1.52 8.83 7.82
N THR A 354 -0.55 9.54 8.40
CA THR A 354 0.38 10.39 7.65
C THR A 354 1.76 10.49 8.30
N ALA A 355 2.69 11.19 7.65
CA ALA A 355 4.04 11.39 8.17
C ALA A 355 4.14 12.68 9.01
N PRO A 356 4.95 12.70 10.09
CA PRO A 356 5.22 13.90 10.89
C PRO A 356 5.71 15.09 10.08
N THR A 357 6.46 14.86 9.00
CA THR A 357 6.86 15.93 8.06
C THR A 357 5.68 16.66 7.44
N ALA A 358 4.63 15.92 7.03
CA ALA A 358 3.40 16.54 6.52
C ALA A 358 2.67 17.32 7.62
N ILE A 359 2.60 16.77 8.83
CA ILE A 359 1.97 17.42 10.00
C ILE A 359 2.69 18.74 10.30
N ARG A 360 4.04 18.74 10.41
CA ARG A 360 4.83 19.96 10.66
C ARG A 360 4.65 21.01 9.57
N MET A 361 4.59 20.59 8.32
CA MET A 361 4.35 21.49 7.19
C MET A 361 2.98 22.17 7.27
N LEU A 362 1.92 21.40 7.60
CA LEU A 362 0.56 21.90 7.72
C LEU A 362 0.37 22.78 8.99
N MET A 363 0.99 22.39 10.11
CA MET A 363 1.07 23.21 11.31
C MET A 363 1.72 24.58 11.02
N GLY A 364 2.82 24.58 10.25
CA GLY A 364 3.49 25.81 9.84
C GLY A 364 2.70 26.66 8.85
N ALA A 365 1.72 26.09 8.15
CA ALA A 365 0.84 26.84 7.25
C ALA A 365 -0.20 27.69 7.99
N GLY A 366 -0.66 27.24 9.18
CA GLY A 366 -1.59 27.97 10.05
C GLY A 366 -2.81 27.15 10.46
N ASP A 367 -3.32 27.46 11.65
CA ASP A 367 -4.47 26.76 12.25
C ASP A 367 -5.78 27.07 11.52
N GLU A 368 -5.87 28.19 10.82
CA GLU A 368 -7.03 28.62 10.05
C GLU A 368 -7.40 27.68 8.90
N PHE A 369 -6.48 26.81 8.49
CA PHE A 369 -6.74 25.79 7.47
C PHE A 369 -7.39 24.53 8.02
N VAL A 370 -7.46 24.37 9.35
CA VAL A 370 -8.02 23.17 9.99
C VAL A 370 -9.38 23.50 10.59
N ASP A 371 -10.42 22.80 10.13
CA ASP A 371 -11.75 22.85 10.74
C ASP A 371 -12.21 21.43 11.08
N ASN A 372 -11.89 20.98 12.28
CA ASN A 372 -12.21 19.61 12.72
C ASN A 372 -13.72 19.36 12.84
N SER A 373 -14.55 20.41 12.92
CA SER A 373 -16.00 20.25 12.95
C SER A 373 -16.57 19.69 11.65
N LYS A 374 -15.82 19.81 10.55
CA LYS A 374 -16.15 19.23 9.24
C LYS A 374 -15.78 17.76 9.10
N MET A 375 -15.05 17.19 10.07
CA MET A 375 -14.59 15.81 10.07
C MET A 375 -15.19 15.02 11.24
N PRO A 376 -16.54 14.92 11.34
CA PRO A 376 -17.20 14.32 12.51
C PRO A 376 -16.91 12.82 12.68
N ASN A 377 -16.59 12.12 11.59
CA ASN A 377 -16.31 10.70 11.58
C ASN A 377 -14.83 10.36 11.86
N LEU A 378 -13.95 11.37 11.87
CA LEU A 378 -12.55 11.17 12.20
C LEU A 378 -12.40 10.76 13.67
N ARG A 379 -11.93 9.54 13.91
CA ARG A 379 -11.84 8.97 15.26
C ARG A 379 -10.45 8.48 15.64
N LEU A 380 -9.58 8.24 14.66
CA LEU A 380 -8.21 7.76 14.91
C LEU A 380 -7.22 8.47 13.97
N LEU A 381 -6.11 8.89 14.55
CA LEU A 381 -4.99 9.47 13.85
C LEU A 381 -3.78 8.54 13.91
N GLY A 382 -2.91 8.60 12.92
CA GLY A 382 -1.68 7.82 12.91
C GLY A 382 -0.50 8.58 12.36
N THR A 383 0.71 8.20 12.79
CA THR A 383 1.98 8.74 12.29
C THR A 383 2.96 7.64 11.92
N VAL A 384 3.81 7.91 10.94
CA VAL A 384 4.78 6.95 10.41
C VAL A 384 5.98 7.63 9.73
N GLY A 385 7.09 6.89 9.70
CA GLY A 385 8.26 7.18 8.89
C GLY A 385 9.37 7.93 9.60
N GLU A 386 9.04 8.61 10.69
CA GLU A 386 10.01 9.32 11.57
C GLU A 386 9.38 9.59 12.94
N PRO A 387 10.16 9.79 14.00
CA PRO A 387 9.62 10.22 15.28
C PRO A 387 8.89 11.56 15.18
N ILE A 388 7.73 11.65 15.81
CA ILE A 388 6.98 12.91 15.92
C ILE A 388 7.42 13.67 17.17
N ASN A 389 7.76 14.96 17.02
CA ASN A 389 8.07 15.81 18.16
C ASN A 389 6.79 16.19 18.95
N PRO A 390 6.91 16.44 20.28
CA PRO A 390 5.75 16.70 21.12
C PRO A 390 4.85 17.83 20.63
N GLU A 391 5.42 18.92 20.15
CA GLU A 391 4.65 20.08 19.66
C GLU A 391 3.77 19.72 18.45
N ALA A 392 4.31 18.99 17.48
CA ALA A 392 3.56 18.52 16.31
C ALA A 392 2.51 17.47 16.71
N TRP A 393 2.83 16.60 17.67
CA TRP A 393 1.89 15.62 18.21
C TRP A 393 0.70 16.32 18.91
N GLU A 394 0.96 17.33 19.76
CA GLU A 394 -0.07 18.10 20.45
C GLU A 394 -0.95 18.87 19.46
N TRP A 395 -0.34 19.50 18.45
CA TRP A 395 -1.08 20.18 17.41
C TRP A 395 -2.00 19.21 16.65
N TYR A 396 -1.47 18.06 16.25
CA TYR A 396 -2.21 17.01 15.54
C TYR A 396 -3.38 16.49 16.37
N HIS A 397 -3.14 16.22 17.67
CA HIS A 397 -4.17 15.77 18.59
C HIS A 397 -5.28 16.83 18.80
N HIS A 398 -4.90 18.09 19.02
CA HIS A 398 -5.87 19.13 19.39
C HIS A 398 -6.53 19.77 18.15
N GLN A 399 -5.78 20.19 17.16
CA GLN A 399 -6.31 20.89 16.01
C GLN A 399 -7.03 19.94 15.05
N VAL A 400 -6.39 18.84 14.69
CA VAL A 400 -6.98 17.88 13.74
C VAL A 400 -7.93 16.92 14.43
N GLY A 401 -7.49 16.29 15.52
CA GLY A 401 -8.27 15.31 16.27
C GLY A 401 -9.32 15.89 17.24
N GLY A 402 -9.40 17.23 17.38
CA GLY A 402 -10.34 17.89 18.30
C GLY A 402 -10.15 17.48 19.77
N GLY A 403 -8.96 17.00 20.16
CA GLY A 403 -8.65 16.52 21.50
C GLY A 403 -9.29 15.18 21.88
N LYS A 404 -9.93 14.48 20.91
CA LYS A 404 -10.68 13.23 21.15
C LYS A 404 -10.18 12.04 20.36
N CYS A 405 -9.38 12.24 19.29
CA CYS A 405 -8.81 11.15 18.52
C CYS A 405 -7.50 10.69 19.15
N PRO A 406 -7.33 9.43 19.51
CA PRO A 406 -6.00 8.90 19.86
C PRO A 406 -5.08 8.93 18.65
N ILE A 407 -3.77 8.95 18.91
CA ILE A 407 -2.74 8.88 17.87
C ILE A 407 -1.97 7.58 18.05
N VAL A 408 -1.93 6.75 17.00
CA VAL A 408 -1.01 5.61 16.90
C VAL A 408 0.26 6.09 16.22
N ASP A 409 1.36 6.11 16.98
CA ASP A 409 2.69 6.39 16.44
C ASP A 409 3.38 5.06 16.14
N THR A 410 3.58 4.79 14.85
CA THR A 410 4.00 3.48 14.37
C THR A 410 5.47 3.49 13.94
N TRP A 411 6.14 2.35 14.12
CA TRP A 411 7.49 2.14 13.67
C TRP A 411 7.63 0.80 12.94
N TRP A 412 8.19 0.85 11.76
CA TRP A 412 8.68 -0.32 11.01
C TRP A 412 9.69 0.13 9.96
N GLN A 413 10.22 -0.82 9.25
CA GLN A 413 11.17 -0.62 8.15
C GLN A 413 10.69 -1.37 6.91
N THR A 414 11.27 -1.05 5.75
CA THR A 414 11.04 -1.82 4.52
C THR A 414 11.34 -3.31 4.75
N GLU A 415 12.37 -3.60 5.56
CA GLU A 415 12.83 -4.95 5.89
C GLU A 415 11.84 -5.73 6.76
N THR A 416 11.01 -5.07 7.55
CA THR A 416 9.99 -5.72 8.39
C THR A 416 8.64 -5.88 7.69
N GLY A 417 8.35 -5.06 6.68
CA GLY A 417 7.15 -5.16 5.83
C GLY A 417 5.96 -4.37 6.33
N ALA A 418 5.67 -4.45 7.61
CA ALA A 418 4.56 -3.75 8.24
C ALA A 418 4.83 -3.54 9.73
#